data_1751d6e953cde692795cb21100a5331c
#
_entry.id   1751d6e953cde692795cb21100a5331c
#
_cell.length_a   1.000
_cell.length_b   1.000
_cell.length_c   1.000
_cell.angle_alpha   90.00
_cell.angle_beta   90.00
_cell.angle_gamma   90.00
#
_symmetry.space_group_name_H-M   'P 1'
#
loop_
_entity.id
_entity.type
_entity.pdbx_description
1 polymer ?
#
loop_
_entity_poly.entity_id
_entity_poly.type
_entity_poly.pdbx_seq_one_letter_code
_entity_poly.pdbx_strand_id
1 'polypeptide(L)'
;MTKKIKSKAPKEPVRLRSKKLANGSESLYLDCYDNGKRSYEFLKLYLIPETNAAAKARNEATLNAANTIKLKRILEFTNNKAGLKNTSLKSRVKLSDWMETYKNRQKERGIKDRKLIANTIHALSGYGMDIAIRDVDRDYLVGLTDYLRNKHRKPNGTQIQAYTVINYMACLRNALNMAVREDVLPENPMNRLTPQDKVKAPESKREFLTIEEVKRLEETECKHLYVKQAFLFGCYCGLRTSDIRKITWGQLTDDNG
;
A
#
# COMPACT_ATOMS: atom_id res chain seq x y z
N MET A 1 6.60 64.66 -12.66
CA MET A 1 6.65 63.98 -11.32
C MET A 1 6.23 62.53 -11.49
N THR A 2 7.18 61.64 -11.62
CA THR A 2 6.93 60.18 -11.80
C THR A 2 6.75 59.52 -10.42
N LYS A 3 5.54 59.04 -10.13
CA LYS A 3 5.27 58.26 -8.91
C LYS A 3 6.03 56.93 -8.96
N LYS A 4 7.04 56.74 -8.09
CA LYS A 4 7.67 55.44 -7.84
C LYS A 4 6.62 54.45 -7.30
N ILE A 5 6.23 53.48 -8.11
CA ILE A 5 5.43 52.34 -7.69
C ILE A 5 6.33 51.50 -6.77
N LYS A 6 6.11 51.53 -5.46
CA LYS A 6 6.72 50.62 -4.51
C LYS A 6 6.18 49.23 -4.80
N SER A 7 6.95 48.38 -5.46
CA SER A 7 6.64 46.96 -5.61
C SER A 7 6.61 46.38 -4.21
N LYS A 8 5.41 45.96 -3.74
CA LYS A 8 5.28 45.13 -2.54
C LYS A 8 5.98 43.80 -2.81
N ALA A 9 7.01 43.48 -2.02
CA ALA A 9 7.64 42.18 -2.06
C ALA A 9 6.58 41.06 -2.00
N PRO A 10 6.69 39.99 -2.81
CA PRO A 10 5.71 38.91 -2.82
C PRO A 10 5.59 38.34 -1.41
N LYS A 11 4.36 38.22 -0.93
CA LYS A 11 4.09 37.65 0.41
C LYS A 11 4.54 36.19 0.43
N GLU A 12 5.44 35.82 1.36
CA GLU A 12 5.84 34.43 1.55
C GLU A 12 4.62 33.55 1.78
N PRO A 13 4.49 32.43 1.06
CA PRO A 13 3.35 31.52 1.17
C PRO A 13 3.32 30.78 2.50
N VAL A 14 4.45 30.67 3.20
CA VAL A 14 4.59 29.95 4.49
C VAL A 14 5.33 30.84 5.48
N ARG A 15 4.74 31.04 6.65
CA ARG A 15 5.35 31.83 7.72
C ARG A 15 5.48 30.98 8.98
N LEU A 16 6.66 31.00 9.61
CA LEU A 16 6.86 30.44 10.93
C LEU A 16 6.28 31.40 11.97
N ARG A 17 5.45 30.86 12.86
CA ARG A 17 4.83 31.60 13.97
C ARG A 17 4.95 30.81 15.28
N SER A 18 4.82 31.51 16.39
CA SER A 18 4.76 30.89 17.71
C SER A 18 3.45 31.21 18.43
N LYS A 19 3.03 30.32 19.31
CA LYS A 19 1.90 30.50 20.23
C LYS A 19 2.37 30.26 21.66
N LYS A 20 2.19 31.24 22.53
CA LYS A 20 2.52 31.13 23.96
C LYS A 20 1.61 30.09 24.64
N LEU A 21 2.20 29.26 25.47
CA LEU A 21 1.55 28.26 26.30
C LEU A 21 1.52 28.72 27.75
N ALA A 22 0.62 28.13 28.55
CA ALA A 22 0.45 28.51 29.97
C ALA A 22 1.71 28.25 30.83
N ASN A 23 2.58 27.34 30.40
CA ASN A 23 3.84 27.01 31.08
C ASN A 23 5.03 27.94 30.71
N GLY A 24 4.76 29.04 30.02
CA GLY A 24 5.80 29.99 29.56
C GLY A 24 6.61 29.57 28.34
N SER A 25 6.38 28.38 27.80
CA SER A 25 6.97 27.92 26.52
C SER A 25 6.19 28.45 25.33
N GLU A 26 6.80 28.44 24.12
CA GLU A 26 6.10 28.79 22.89
C GLU A 26 6.07 27.59 21.94
N SER A 27 4.87 27.23 21.47
CA SER A 27 4.68 26.20 20.44
C SER A 27 4.85 26.82 19.04
N LEU A 28 5.73 26.22 18.21
CA LEU A 28 5.99 26.66 16.85
C LEU A 28 4.99 26.02 15.87
N TYR A 29 4.51 26.82 14.91
CA TYR A 29 3.64 26.36 13.83
C TYR A 29 3.88 27.13 12.54
N LEU A 30 3.56 26.53 11.43
CA LEU A 30 3.56 27.15 10.11
C LEU A 30 2.18 27.71 9.79
N ASP A 31 2.13 28.97 9.37
CA ASP A 31 0.96 29.67 8.84
C ASP A 31 1.08 29.63 7.32
N CYS A 32 0.35 28.71 6.68
CA CYS A 32 0.40 28.46 5.24
C CYS A 32 -0.78 29.11 4.53
N TYR A 33 -0.51 29.79 3.41
CA TYR A 33 -1.54 30.38 2.58
C TYR A 33 -1.35 29.94 1.14
N ASP A 34 -2.30 29.13 0.63
CA ASP A 34 -2.28 28.61 -0.73
C ASP A 34 -3.65 28.70 -1.39
N ASN A 35 -3.70 29.16 -2.64
CA ASN A 35 -4.92 29.25 -3.46
C ASN A 35 -6.16 29.83 -2.73
N GLY A 36 -5.96 30.90 -1.94
CA GLY A 36 -7.03 31.56 -1.19
C GLY A 36 -7.41 30.87 0.13
N LYS A 37 -6.80 29.72 0.45
CA LYS A 37 -7.06 28.99 1.70
C LYS A 37 -5.90 29.15 2.66
N ARG A 38 -6.23 29.39 3.93
CA ARG A 38 -5.27 29.48 5.03
C ARG A 38 -5.31 28.22 5.86
N SER A 39 -4.15 27.66 6.18
CA SER A 39 -4.01 26.46 7.02
C SER A 39 -2.88 26.61 8.02
N TYR A 40 -2.97 25.92 9.14
CA TYR A 40 -1.98 25.93 10.20
C TYR A 40 -1.41 24.54 10.40
N GLU A 41 -0.08 24.42 10.43
CA GLU A 41 0.62 23.17 10.68
C GLU A 41 1.46 23.30 11.94
N PHE A 42 1.07 22.61 13.02
CA PHE A 42 1.82 22.58 14.28
C PHE A 42 3.01 21.64 14.16
N LEU A 43 4.21 22.18 14.43
CA LEU A 43 5.47 21.44 14.26
C LEU A 43 5.81 20.51 15.42
N LYS A 44 5.09 20.61 16.56
CA LYS A 44 5.43 19.96 17.82
C LYS A 44 6.84 20.32 18.32
N LEU A 45 7.34 21.50 17.93
CA LEU A 45 8.59 22.09 18.38
C LEU A 45 8.25 23.22 19.36
N TYR A 46 9.01 23.31 20.46
CA TYR A 46 8.72 24.23 21.53
C TYR A 46 9.97 25.03 21.89
N LEU A 47 9.79 26.35 22.05
CA LEU A 47 10.80 27.20 22.64
C LEU A 47 10.56 27.29 24.13
N ILE A 48 11.63 27.15 24.91
CA ILE A 48 11.60 27.24 26.39
C ILE A 48 12.01 28.63 26.81
N PRO A 49 11.62 29.11 28.04
CA PRO A 49 12.09 30.39 28.55
C PRO A 49 13.63 30.42 28.63
N GLU A 50 14.22 31.52 28.13
CA GLU A 50 15.68 31.71 28.10
C GLU A 50 16.24 32.12 29.48
N THR A 51 16.39 31.18 30.37
CA THR A 51 16.93 31.40 31.72
C THR A 51 18.45 31.29 31.79
N ASN A 52 19.07 30.61 30.83
CA ASN A 52 20.53 30.40 30.80
C ASN A 52 21.05 30.21 29.37
N ALA A 53 22.37 30.20 29.16
CA ALA A 53 23.00 30.02 27.86
C ALA A 53 22.65 28.68 27.19
N ALA A 54 22.45 27.60 27.95
CA ALA A 54 22.06 26.30 27.44
C ALA A 54 20.61 26.33 26.85
N ALA A 55 19.69 27.03 27.53
CA ALA A 55 18.31 27.21 27.04
C ALA A 55 18.30 28.01 25.73
N LYS A 56 19.13 29.06 25.61
CA LYS A 56 19.29 29.85 24.40
C LYS A 56 19.81 28.98 23.23
N ALA A 57 20.87 28.22 23.43
CA ALA A 57 21.42 27.31 22.42
C ALA A 57 20.40 26.26 21.96
N ARG A 58 19.60 25.71 22.89
CA ARG A 58 18.52 24.78 22.57
C ARG A 58 17.40 25.44 21.74
N ASN A 59 17.01 26.65 22.07
CA ASN A 59 16.03 27.42 21.33
C ASN A 59 16.52 27.73 19.91
N GLU A 60 17.79 28.08 19.75
CA GLU A 60 18.41 28.33 18.45
C GLU A 60 18.40 27.06 17.58
N ALA A 61 18.79 25.90 18.12
CA ALA A 61 18.71 24.63 17.41
C ALA A 61 17.26 24.28 17.01
N THR A 62 16.27 24.54 17.88
CA THR A 62 14.85 24.35 17.61
C THR A 62 14.34 25.27 16.49
N LEU A 63 14.73 26.54 16.51
CA LEU A 63 14.40 27.50 15.46
C LEU A 63 15.01 27.12 14.11
N ASN A 64 16.26 26.65 14.11
CA ASN A 64 16.93 26.18 12.90
C ASN A 64 16.21 24.96 12.30
N ALA A 65 15.79 24.01 13.13
CA ALA A 65 14.96 22.87 12.71
C ALA A 65 13.61 23.35 12.12
N ALA A 66 12.92 24.27 12.80
CA ALA A 66 11.66 24.85 12.33
C ALA A 66 11.80 25.61 11.00
N ASN A 67 12.88 26.36 10.84
CA ASN A 67 13.18 27.05 9.58
C ASN A 67 13.49 26.08 8.44
N THR A 68 14.20 24.99 8.70
CA THR A 68 14.43 23.92 7.71
C THR A 68 13.11 23.32 7.22
N ILE A 69 12.16 23.07 8.13
CA ILE A 69 10.82 22.58 7.79
C ILE A 69 10.05 23.65 6.99
N LYS A 70 10.14 24.94 7.38
CA LYS A 70 9.54 26.06 6.63
C LYS A 70 10.06 26.11 5.20
N LEU A 71 11.38 26.06 4.99
CA LEU A 71 11.98 26.08 3.66
C LEU A 71 11.52 24.92 2.79
N LYS A 72 11.48 23.72 3.36
CA LYS A 72 10.95 22.54 2.67
C LYS A 72 9.49 22.74 2.25
N ARG A 73 8.68 23.35 3.11
CA ARG A 73 7.27 23.62 2.81
C ARG A 73 7.11 24.71 1.72
N ILE A 74 7.95 25.75 1.73
CA ILE A 74 7.98 26.77 0.66
C ILE A 74 8.31 26.11 -0.68
N LEU A 75 9.31 25.23 -0.72
CA LEU A 75 9.70 24.51 -1.92
C LEU A 75 8.54 23.65 -2.46
N GLU A 76 7.82 22.94 -1.57
CA GLU A 76 6.63 22.17 -1.93
C GLU A 76 5.54 23.04 -2.56
N PHE A 77 5.24 24.20 -1.99
CA PHE A 77 4.26 25.14 -2.56
C PHE A 77 4.72 25.74 -3.90
N THR A 78 6.00 26.04 -4.03
CA THR A 78 6.57 26.56 -5.28
C THR A 78 6.51 25.49 -6.38
N ASN A 79 6.84 24.25 -6.07
CA ASN A 79 6.75 23.12 -6.99
C ASN A 79 5.30 22.88 -7.42
N ASN A 80 4.32 22.95 -6.51
CA ASN A 80 2.90 22.86 -6.85
C ASN A 80 2.47 23.95 -7.83
N LYS A 81 2.88 25.22 -7.62
CA LYS A 81 2.58 26.34 -8.52
C LYS A 81 3.24 26.19 -9.89
N ALA A 82 4.42 25.59 -9.94
CA ALA A 82 5.15 25.30 -11.17
C ALA A 82 4.64 24.06 -11.92
N GLY A 83 3.58 23.39 -11.43
CA GLY A 83 3.06 22.15 -12.02
C GLY A 83 3.98 20.95 -11.80
N LEU A 84 5.03 21.08 -10.98
CA LEU A 84 5.89 19.98 -10.59
C LEU A 84 5.14 19.09 -9.59
N LYS A 85 5.18 17.78 -9.83
CA LYS A 85 4.45 16.80 -9.02
C LYS A 85 4.85 16.87 -7.54
N ASN A 86 3.89 17.23 -6.68
CA ASN A 86 4.10 17.30 -5.25
C ASN A 86 3.40 16.14 -4.56
N THR A 87 4.14 15.05 -4.36
CA THR A 87 3.65 13.84 -3.69
C THR A 87 3.50 14.00 -2.18
N SER A 88 4.09 15.04 -1.58
CA SER A 88 4.24 15.12 -0.13
C SER A 88 2.94 15.33 0.65
N LEU A 89 1.96 16.05 0.08
CA LEU A 89 0.66 16.24 0.73
C LEU A 89 -0.27 15.02 0.53
N LYS A 90 -0.28 14.48 -0.68
CA LYS A 90 -1.07 13.28 -0.99
C LYS A 90 -0.55 12.05 -0.25
N SER A 91 0.74 11.97 0.03
CA SER A 91 1.37 10.85 0.71
C SER A 91 1.11 10.78 2.22
N ARG A 92 0.37 11.74 2.80
CA ARG A 92 -0.10 11.71 4.20
C ARG A 92 -1.33 10.83 4.41
N VAL A 93 -1.95 10.35 3.33
CA VAL A 93 -3.06 9.41 3.41
C VAL A 93 -2.63 8.17 4.18
N LYS A 94 -3.47 7.68 5.08
CA LYS A 94 -3.20 6.43 5.82
C LYS A 94 -3.20 5.23 4.87
N LEU A 95 -2.37 4.26 5.18
CA LEU A 95 -2.31 3.01 4.41
C LEU A 95 -3.68 2.31 4.40
N SER A 96 -4.44 2.37 5.51
CA SER A 96 -5.81 1.85 5.61
C SER A 96 -6.73 2.46 4.55
N ASP A 97 -6.78 3.80 4.49
CA ASP A 97 -7.65 4.54 3.58
C ASP A 97 -7.26 4.31 2.12
N TRP A 98 -5.94 4.18 1.87
CA TRP A 98 -5.43 3.87 0.55
C TRP A 98 -5.82 2.47 0.08
N MET A 99 -5.75 1.47 0.96
CA MET A 99 -6.15 0.10 0.63
C MET A 99 -7.66 -0.01 0.36
N GLU A 100 -8.50 0.72 1.08
CA GLU A 100 -9.93 0.80 0.77
C GLU A 100 -10.19 1.53 -0.57
N THR A 101 -9.46 2.60 -0.86
CA THR A 101 -9.50 3.28 -2.17
C THR A 101 -9.12 2.31 -3.28
N TYR A 102 -8.04 1.55 -3.10
CA TYR A 102 -7.62 0.52 -4.05
C TYR A 102 -8.71 -0.53 -4.28
N LYS A 103 -9.30 -1.05 -3.22
CA LYS A 103 -10.40 -2.03 -3.26
C LYS A 103 -11.61 -1.51 -4.06
N ASN A 104 -12.02 -0.26 -3.81
CA ASN A 104 -13.15 0.35 -4.50
C ASN A 104 -12.88 0.52 -5.99
N ARG A 105 -11.68 0.96 -6.38
CA ARG A 105 -11.29 1.06 -7.79
C ARG A 105 -11.20 -0.27 -8.51
N GLN A 106 -10.76 -1.33 -7.82
CA GLN A 106 -10.77 -2.68 -8.41
C GLN A 106 -12.21 -3.20 -8.60
N LYS A 107 -13.12 -2.82 -7.68
CA LYS A 107 -14.56 -3.12 -7.82
C LYS A 107 -15.17 -2.43 -9.04
N GLU A 108 -14.88 -1.13 -9.24
CA GLU A 108 -15.35 -0.36 -10.39
C GLU A 108 -14.86 -0.93 -11.72
N ARG A 109 -13.63 -1.45 -11.77
CA ARG A 109 -13.06 -2.14 -12.92
C ARG A 109 -13.62 -3.55 -13.17
N GLY A 110 -14.55 -4.03 -12.36
CA GLY A 110 -15.14 -5.36 -12.52
C GLY A 110 -14.22 -6.52 -12.15
N ILE A 111 -13.08 -6.27 -11.50
CA ILE A 111 -12.13 -7.31 -11.13
C ILE A 111 -12.74 -8.21 -10.05
N LYS A 112 -12.80 -9.52 -10.30
CA LYS A 112 -13.48 -10.51 -9.45
C LYS A 112 -12.75 -10.84 -8.14
N ASP A 113 -11.47 -10.49 -7.99
CA ASP A 113 -10.62 -10.94 -6.88
C ASP A 113 -10.78 -10.11 -5.59
N ARG A 114 -12.04 -9.83 -5.24
CA ARG A 114 -12.41 -9.03 -4.06
C ARG A 114 -12.03 -9.68 -2.75
N LYS A 115 -12.03 -11.03 -2.71
CA LYS A 115 -11.69 -11.79 -1.50
C LYS A 115 -10.22 -11.66 -1.13
N LEU A 116 -9.32 -11.68 -2.12
CA LEU A 116 -7.89 -11.50 -1.88
C LEU A 116 -7.61 -10.12 -1.29
N ILE A 117 -8.19 -9.06 -1.86
CA ILE A 117 -7.99 -7.68 -1.38
C ILE A 117 -8.53 -7.53 0.04
N ALA A 118 -9.75 -8.02 0.32
CA ALA A 118 -10.35 -7.96 1.65
C ALA A 118 -9.52 -8.73 2.70
N ASN A 119 -9.06 -9.94 2.36
CA ASN A 119 -8.20 -10.73 3.24
C ASN A 119 -6.84 -10.05 3.47
N THR A 120 -6.29 -9.39 2.43
CA THR A 120 -5.05 -8.62 2.58
C THR A 120 -5.24 -7.45 3.54
N ILE A 121 -6.33 -6.67 3.41
CA ILE A 121 -6.66 -5.57 4.33
C ILE A 121 -6.79 -6.11 5.76
N HIS A 122 -7.52 -7.21 5.95
CA HIS A 122 -7.67 -7.83 7.27
C HIS A 122 -6.32 -8.27 7.87
N ALA A 123 -5.46 -8.88 7.07
CA ALA A 123 -4.14 -9.30 7.52
C ALA A 123 -3.24 -8.09 7.87
N LEU A 124 -3.29 -7.02 7.08
CA LEU A 124 -2.56 -5.78 7.33
C LEU A 124 -3.06 -5.07 8.58
N SER A 125 -4.38 -5.06 8.85
CA SER A 125 -4.95 -4.42 10.04
C SER A 125 -4.42 -5.05 11.34
N GLY A 126 -4.15 -6.36 11.34
CA GLY A 126 -3.55 -7.06 12.47
C GLY A 126 -2.07 -6.71 12.73
N TYR A 127 -1.35 -6.21 11.72
CA TYR A 127 0.03 -5.74 11.88
C TYR A 127 0.11 -4.25 12.25
N GLY A 128 -0.76 -3.43 11.68
CA GLY A 128 -0.83 -1.99 11.89
C GLY A 128 -0.88 -1.23 10.57
N MET A 129 -2.04 -0.64 10.28
CA MET A 129 -2.27 0.15 9.06
C MET A 129 -2.45 1.65 9.36
N ASP A 130 -2.30 2.05 10.61
CA ASP A 130 -2.51 3.45 11.03
C ASP A 130 -1.25 4.31 10.84
N ILE A 131 -0.55 4.08 9.73
CA ILE A 131 0.62 4.83 9.29
C ILE A 131 0.32 5.56 7.98
N ALA A 132 1.01 6.67 7.73
CA ALA A 132 0.90 7.31 6.42
C ALA A 132 1.58 6.45 5.34
N ILE A 133 1.01 6.44 4.13
CA ILE A 133 1.53 5.60 3.03
C ILE A 133 3.00 5.91 2.70
N ARG A 134 3.46 7.16 2.94
CA ARG A 134 4.87 7.59 2.77
C ARG A 134 5.82 6.95 3.79
N ASP A 135 5.28 6.51 4.94
CA ASP A 135 6.06 5.93 6.04
C ASP A 135 6.16 4.40 5.89
N VAL A 136 5.56 3.85 4.83
CA VAL A 136 5.74 2.45 4.42
C VAL A 136 7.12 2.32 3.81
N ASP A 137 8.09 1.98 4.62
CA ASP A 137 9.48 1.78 4.23
C ASP A 137 9.85 0.28 4.12
N ARG A 138 11.12 -0.01 3.86
CA ARG A 138 11.64 -1.38 3.79
C ARG A 138 11.45 -2.12 5.12
N ASP A 139 11.72 -1.45 6.24
CA ASP A 139 11.69 -2.09 7.56
C ASP A 139 10.26 -2.44 7.96
N TYR A 140 9.30 -1.58 7.66
CA TYR A 140 7.88 -1.90 7.81
C TYR A 140 7.48 -3.13 6.97
N LEU A 141 7.93 -3.21 5.72
CA LEU A 141 7.60 -4.32 4.81
C LEU A 141 8.23 -5.64 5.23
N VAL A 142 9.45 -5.62 5.74
CA VAL A 142 10.13 -6.79 6.31
C VAL A 142 9.42 -7.27 7.56
N GLY A 143 9.10 -6.34 8.48
CA GLY A 143 8.34 -6.65 9.70
C GLY A 143 6.94 -7.19 9.40
N LEU A 144 6.24 -6.64 8.40
CA LEU A 144 4.97 -7.16 7.92
C LEU A 144 5.10 -8.59 7.38
N THR A 145 6.16 -8.85 6.59
CA THR A 145 6.42 -10.19 6.04
C THR A 145 6.63 -11.21 7.15
N ASP A 146 7.41 -10.84 8.17
CA ASP A 146 7.65 -11.69 9.36
C ASP A 146 6.36 -11.91 10.16
N TYR A 147 5.57 -10.87 10.39
CA TYR A 147 4.27 -10.97 11.04
C TYR A 147 3.34 -11.95 10.31
N LEU A 148 3.22 -11.82 8.98
CA LEU A 148 2.38 -12.69 8.16
C LEU A 148 2.83 -14.14 8.22
N ARG A 149 4.12 -14.41 8.27
CA ARG A 149 4.68 -15.78 8.36
C ARG A 149 4.48 -16.40 9.73
N ASN A 150 4.73 -15.65 10.78
CA ASN A 150 4.94 -16.22 12.10
C ASN A 150 3.76 -15.98 13.08
N LYS A 151 3.06 -14.85 12.95
CA LYS A 151 2.04 -14.41 13.92
C LYS A 151 0.62 -14.46 13.36
N HIS A 152 0.43 -14.06 12.09
CA HIS A 152 -0.91 -14.04 11.50
C HIS A 152 -1.50 -15.45 11.36
N ARG A 153 -2.77 -15.61 11.72
CA ARG A 153 -3.50 -16.88 11.67
C ARG A 153 -4.81 -16.70 10.89
N LYS A 154 -5.25 -17.80 10.25
CA LYS A 154 -6.60 -17.88 9.68
C LYS A 154 -7.65 -17.88 10.80
N PRO A 155 -8.94 -17.61 10.49
CA PRO A 155 -10.01 -17.69 11.50
C PRO A 155 -10.10 -19.01 12.24
N ASN A 156 -9.65 -20.12 11.63
CA ASN A 156 -9.58 -21.44 12.25
C ASN A 156 -8.28 -21.67 13.07
N GLY A 157 -7.49 -20.62 13.35
CA GLY A 157 -6.26 -20.69 14.12
C GLY A 157 -5.04 -21.25 13.37
N THR A 158 -5.19 -21.76 12.15
CA THR A 158 -4.07 -22.32 11.38
C THR A 158 -3.18 -21.22 10.77
N GLN A 159 -1.90 -21.53 10.61
CA GLN A 159 -0.94 -20.66 9.95
C GLN A 159 -1.27 -20.52 8.45
N ILE A 160 -1.03 -19.34 7.88
CA ILE A 160 -1.16 -19.14 6.44
C ILE A 160 0.03 -19.75 5.70
N GLN A 161 -0.24 -20.28 4.52
CA GLN A 161 0.80 -20.85 3.66
C GLN A 161 1.67 -19.77 3.03
N ALA A 162 2.92 -20.12 2.68
CA ALA A 162 3.86 -19.21 2.04
C ALA A 162 3.29 -18.53 0.77
N TYR A 163 2.56 -19.27 -0.07
CA TYR A 163 1.87 -18.70 -1.24
C TYR A 163 0.82 -17.64 -0.87
N THR A 164 0.13 -17.81 0.26
CA THR A 164 -0.84 -16.81 0.74
C THR A 164 -0.12 -15.52 1.15
N VAL A 165 1.03 -15.62 1.83
CA VAL A 165 1.86 -14.46 2.16
C VAL A 165 2.33 -13.75 0.88
N ILE A 166 2.83 -14.51 -0.11
CA ILE A 166 3.26 -13.96 -1.40
C ILE A 166 2.11 -13.22 -2.08
N ASN A 167 0.88 -13.78 -2.08
CA ASN A 167 -0.28 -13.15 -2.69
C ASN A 167 -0.69 -11.86 -1.96
N TYR A 168 -0.63 -11.82 -0.62
CA TYR A 168 -0.91 -10.61 0.16
C TYR A 168 0.12 -9.51 -0.12
N MET A 169 1.40 -9.87 -0.17
CA MET A 169 2.47 -8.93 -0.54
C MET A 169 2.34 -8.44 -1.99
N ALA A 170 1.92 -9.30 -2.92
CA ALA A 170 1.64 -8.91 -4.30
C ALA A 170 0.44 -7.96 -4.41
N CYS A 171 -0.62 -8.21 -3.64
CA CYS A 171 -1.77 -7.31 -3.55
C CYS A 171 -1.37 -5.92 -3.04
N LEU A 172 -0.58 -5.86 -1.96
CA LEU A 172 -0.04 -4.61 -1.43
C LEU A 172 0.86 -3.91 -2.45
N ARG A 173 1.72 -4.65 -3.16
CA ARG A 173 2.55 -4.11 -4.25
C ARG A 173 1.71 -3.43 -5.32
N ASN A 174 0.61 -4.04 -5.73
CA ASN A 174 -0.28 -3.49 -6.74
C ASN A 174 -0.98 -2.22 -6.25
N ALA A 175 -1.39 -2.16 -4.99
CA ALA A 175 -1.94 -0.95 -4.38
C ALA A 175 -0.92 0.19 -4.30
N LEU A 176 0.34 -0.12 -3.93
CA LEU A 176 1.43 0.86 -3.92
C LEU A 176 1.84 1.31 -5.33
N ASN A 177 1.80 0.42 -6.33
CA ASN A 177 2.00 0.81 -7.74
C ASN A 177 0.88 1.76 -8.22
N MET A 178 -0.35 1.58 -7.75
CA MET A 178 -1.43 2.53 -8.02
C MET A 178 -1.10 3.89 -7.37
N ALA A 179 -0.56 3.90 -6.15
CA ALA A 179 -0.15 5.13 -5.47
C ALA A 179 0.94 5.91 -6.24
N VAL A 180 1.88 5.20 -6.86
CA VAL A 180 2.89 5.82 -7.73
C VAL A 180 2.26 6.40 -8.99
N ARG A 181 1.35 5.68 -9.65
CA ARG A 181 0.65 6.18 -10.86
C ARG A 181 -0.23 7.40 -10.60
N GLU A 182 -0.72 7.57 -9.36
CA GLU A 182 -1.57 8.70 -8.95
C GLU A 182 -0.79 9.82 -8.27
N ASP A 183 0.54 9.76 -8.34
CA ASP A 183 1.44 10.74 -7.75
C ASP A 183 1.23 10.92 -6.22
N VAL A 184 0.80 9.83 -5.54
CA VAL A 184 0.73 9.75 -4.08
C VAL A 184 2.10 9.38 -3.51
N LEU A 185 2.83 8.48 -4.19
CA LEU A 185 4.20 8.11 -3.85
C LEU A 185 5.15 8.42 -5.01
N PRO A 186 6.40 8.80 -4.75
CA PRO A 186 7.41 9.00 -5.79
C PRO A 186 7.85 7.67 -6.41
N GLU A 187 7.94 6.62 -5.60
CA GLU A 187 8.32 5.27 -5.99
C GLU A 187 7.65 4.22 -5.11
N ASN A 188 7.60 2.97 -5.58
CA ASN A 188 7.09 1.87 -4.78
C ASN A 188 8.17 1.37 -3.80
N PRO A 189 7.96 1.49 -2.48
CA PRO A 189 8.95 1.06 -1.48
C PRO A 189 9.28 -0.44 -1.54
N MET A 190 8.39 -1.27 -2.09
CA MET A 190 8.67 -2.71 -2.29
C MET A 190 9.79 -2.99 -3.29
N ASN A 191 10.20 -2.02 -4.09
CA ASN A 191 11.35 -2.16 -4.98
C ASN A 191 12.68 -2.22 -4.23
N ARG A 192 12.70 -1.76 -2.98
CA ARG A 192 13.88 -1.82 -2.08
C ARG A 192 14.03 -3.15 -1.37
N LEU A 193 13.06 -4.07 -1.49
CA LEU A 193 13.14 -5.41 -0.91
C LEU A 193 14.12 -6.28 -1.71
N THR A 194 15.08 -6.84 -0.99
CA THR A 194 16.04 -7.80 -1.54
C THR A 194 15.40 -9.19 -1.68
N PRO A 195 16.02 -10.13 -2.42
CA PRO A 195 15.55 -11.52 -2.48
C PRO A 195 15.43 -12.19 -1.11
N GLN A 196 16.31 -11.82 -0.15
CA GLN A 196 16.30 -12.36 1.21
C GLN A 196 15.11 -11.87 2.03
N ASP A 197 14.61 -10.66 1.75
CA ASP A 197 13.45 -10.08 2.43
C ASP A 197 12.12 -10.71 1.97
N LYS A 198 12.16 -11.42 0.84
CA LYS A 198 10.95 -11.99 0.22
C LYS A 198 10.74 -13.43 0.68
N VAL A 199 9.48 -13.83 0.74
CA VAL A 199 9.12 -15.22 0.98
C VAL A 199 9.43 -16.04 -0.26
N LYS A 200 10.23 -17.10 -0.10
CA LYS A 200 10.47 -18.05 -1.18
C LYS A 200 9.21 -18.87 -1.41
N ALA A 201 8.83 -19.01 -2.68
CA ALA A 201 7.76 -19.92 -3.05
C ALA A 201 8.23 -21.35 -2.76
N PRO A 202 7.42 -22.18 -2.09
CA PRO A 202 7.76 -23.58 -1.94
C PRO A 202 7.78 -24.27 -3.30
N GLU A 203 8.68 -25.23 -3.46
CA GLU A 203 8.71 -26.06 -4.66
C GLU A 203 7.37 -26.79 -4.80
N SER A 204 6.73 -26.64 -5.93
CA SER A 204 5.49 -27.37 -6.25
C SER A 204 5.85 -28.72 -6.84
N LYS A 205 5.82 -29.75 -6.00
CA LYS A 205 5.78 -31.12 -6.51
C LYS A 205 4.38 -31.38 -7.02
N ARG A 206 4.21 -31.27 -8.33
CA ARG A 206 2.95 -31.66 -8.98
C ARG A 206 3.06 -33.13 -9.32
N GLU A 207 2.25 -33.94 -8.63
CA GLU A 207 2.05 -35.33 -8.99
C GLU A 207 1.02 -35.36 -10.14
N PHE A 208 1.26 -36.24 -11.08
CA PHE A 208 0.37 -36.48 -12.22
C PHE A 208 0.26 -37.98 -12.46
N LEU A 209 -0.85 -38.41 -13.01
CA LEU A 209 -1.04 -39.78 -13.41
C LEU A 209 -0.41 -40.02 -14.76
N THR A 210 0.31 -41.12 -14.91
CA THR A 210 0.77 -41.59 -16.22
C THR A 210 -0.42 -42.14 -17.02
N ILE A 211 -0.24 -42.28 -18.33
CA ILE A 211 -1.33 -42.80 -19.17
C ILE A 211 -1.68 -44.24 -18.79
N GLU A 212 -0.72 -45.05 -18.35
CA GLU A 212 -0.92 -46.40 -17.87
C GLU A 212 -1.74 -46.42 -16.56
N GLU A 213 -1.54 -45.46 -15.70
CA GLU A 213 -2.32 -45.32 -14.46
C GLU A 213 -3.75 -44.85 -14.75
N VAL A 214 -3.93 -43.96 -15.71
CA VAL A 214 -5.26 -43.55 -16.17
C VAL A 214 -6.04 -44.77 -16.76
N LYS A 215 -5.37 -45.60 -17.59
CA LYS A 215 -5.98 -46.83 -18.15
C LYS A 215 -6.35 -47.81 -17.07
N ARG A 216 -5.45 -48.05 -16.09
CA ARG A 216 -5.78 -48.91 -14.93
C ARG A 216 -6.97 -48.40 -14.11
N LEU A 217 -7.06 -47.06 -13.97
CA LEU A 217 -8.20 -46.44 -13.31
C LEU A 217 -9.50 -46.66 -14.08
N GLU A 218 -9.45 -46.67 -15.43
CA GLU A 218 -10.59 -46.96 -16.28
C GLU A 218 -11.13 -48.41 -16.08
N GLU A 219 -10.25 -49.36 -15.85
CA GLU A 219 -10.61 -50.77 -15.61
C GLU A 219 -11.05 -51.04 -14.15
N THR A 220 -10.66 -50.15 -13.21
CA THR A 220 -10.96 -50.36 -11.78
C THR A 220 -12.44 -50.14 -11.48
N GLU A 221 -13.05 -51.01 -10.72
CA GLU A 221 -14.44 -50.81 -10.25
C GLU A 221 -14.55 -49.58 -9.33
N CYS A 222 -15.61 -48.79 -9.53
CA CYS A 222 -15.85 -47.57 -8.76
C CYS A 222 -17.31 -47.50 -8.32
N LYS A 223 -17.54 -47.31 -7.04
CA LYS A 223 -18.88 -47.13 -6.45
C LYS A 223 -19.65 -45.96 -7.08
N HIS A 224 -18.95 -44.93 -7.53
CA HIS A 224 -19.53 -43.72 -8.11
C HIS A 224 -19.11 -43.58 -9.58
N LEU A 225 -19.77 -44.34 -10.46
CA LEU A 225 -19.44 -44.43 -11.88
C LEU A 225 -19.37 -43.04 -12.56
N TYR A 226 -20.35 -42.17 -12.31
CA TYR A 226 -20.37 -40.83 -12.91
C TYR A 226 -19.18 -39.96 -12.50
N VAL A 227 -18.69 -40.07 -11.26
CA VAL A 227 -17.52 -39.34 -10.79
C VAL A 227 -16.28 -39.87 -11.51
N LYS A 228 -16.13 -41.18 -11.68
CA LYS A 228 -15.05 -41.80 -12.45
C LYS A 228 -15.04 -41.33 -13.90
N GLN A 229 -16.21 -41.39 -14.56
CA GLN A 229 -16.35 -40.91 -15.94
C GLN A 229 -15.99 -39.43 -16.09
N ALA A 230 -16.48 -38.56 -15.20
CA ALA A 230 -16.13 -37.15 -15.22
C ALA A 230 -14.63 -36.91 -14.98
N PHE A 231 -13.99 -37.72 -14.13
CA PHE A 231 -12.54 -37.63 -13.87
C PHE A 231 -11.75 -38.08 -15.10
N LEU A 232 -12.09 -39.20 -15.70
CA LEU A 232 -11.44 -39.72 -16.93
C LEU A 232 -11.60 -38.73 -18.10
N PHE A 233 -12.81 -38.18 -18.28
CA PHE A 233 -13.06 -37.12 -19.25
C PHE A 233 -12.13 -35.93 -19.03
N GLY A 234 -11.98 -35.50 -17.77
CA GLY A 234 -11.03 -34.42 -17.42
C GLY A 234 -9.59 -34.77 -17.73
N CYS A 235 -9.16 -36.03 -17.52
CA CYS A 235 -7.82 -36.51 -17.85
C CYS A 235 -7.53 -36.45 -19.35
N TYR A 236 -8.49 -36.93 -20.18
CA TYR A 236 -8.32 -36.96 -21.65
C TYR A 236 -8.48 -35.59 -22.31
N CYS A 237 -9.39 -34.74 -21.80
CA CYS A 237 -9.65 -33.42 -22.39
C CYS A 237 -8.83 -32.28 -21.76
N GLY A 238 -8.08 -32.52 -20.69
CA GLY A 238 -7.34 -31.49 -19.97
C GLY A 238 -8.24 -30.44 -19.28
N LEU A 239 -9.52 -30.74 -19.08
CA LEU A 239 -10.50 -29.80 -18.50
C LEU A 239 -10.40 -29.77 -16.97
N ARG A 240 -10.62 -28.58 -16.40
CA ARG A 240 -10.74 -28.42 -14.94
C ARG A 240 -12.10 -28.94 -14.46
N THR A 241 -12.18 -29.43 -13.22
CA THR A 241 -13.43 -29.87 -12.58
C THR A 241 -14.54 -28.81 -12.67
N SER A 242 -14.21 -27.52 -12.56
CA SER A 242 -15.17 -26.41 -12.70
C SER A 242 -15.79 -26.33 -14.11
N ASP A 243 -15.02 -26.69 -15.11
CA ASP A 243 -15.43 -26.62 -16.52
C ASP A 243 -16.22 -27.87 -16.90
N ILE A 244 -15.79 -29.04 -16.44
CA ILE A 244 -16.54 -30.30 -16.60
C ILE A 244 -17.96 -30.20 -16.02
N ARG A 245 -18.12 -29.52 -14.86
CA ARG A 245 -19.46 -29.31 -14.25
C ARG A 245 -20.37 -28.37 -15.04
N LYS A 246 -19.85 -27.64 -15.99
CA LYS A 246 -20.59 -26.64 -16.78
C LYS A 246 -20.74 -27.00 -18.24
N ILE A 247 -20.01 -28.03 -18.69
CA ILE A 247 -20.07 -28.46 -20.08
C ILE A 247 -21.47 -28.97 -20.42
N THR A 248 -21.94 -28.61 -21.59
CA THR A 248 -23.24 -29.03 -22.14
C THR A 248 -23.03 -29.75 -23.46
N TRP A 249 -23.95 -30.62 -23.82
CA TRP A 249 -23.90 -31.37 -25.10
C TRP A 249 -23.74 -30.47 -26.34
N GLY A 250 -24.32 -29.27 -26.33
CA GLY A 250 -24.19 -28.31 -27.42
C GLY A 250 -22.79 -27.69 -27.56
N GLN A 251 -21.87 -27.95 -26.60
CA GLN A 251 -20.47 -27.51 -26.65
C GLN A 251 -19.52 -28.63 -27.09
N LEU A 252 -20.06 -29.84 -27.30
CA LEU A 252 -19.35 -30.99 -27.86
C LEU A 252 -19.68 -31.05 -29.33
N THR A 253 -18.69 -30.80 -30.20
CA THR A 253 -18.81 -30.95 -31.66
C THR A 253 -17.86 -32.06 -32.09
N ASP A 254 -18.31 -32.88 -33.03
CA ASP A 254 -17.43 -33.83 -33.69
C ASP A 254 -16.60 -33.10 -34.76
N ASP A 255 -15.39 -33.60 -35.06
CA ASP A 255 -14.50 -33.01 -36.08
C ASP A 255 -15.11 -33.02 -37.49
N ASN A 256 -16.26 -33.64 -37.66
CA ASN A 256 -16.99 -33.75 -38.94
C ASN A 256 -18.20 -32.79 -39.06
N GLY A 257 -18.35 -31.78 -38.22
CA GLY A 257 -19.36 -30.71 -38.35
C GLY A 257 -20.28 -30.52 -37.18
#